data_61af39f282f84982665266463da459d1
#
_entry.id   61af39f282f84982665266463da459d1
#
_cell.length_a   1.000
_cell.length_b   1.000
_cell.length_c   1.000
_cell.angle_alpha   90.00
_cell.angle_beta   90.00
_cell.angle_gamma   90.00
#
_symmetry.space_group_name_H-M   'P 1'
#
loop_
_entity.id
_entity.type
_entity.pdbx_description
1 polymer ?
#
loop_
_entity_poly.entity_id
_entity_poly.type
_entity_poly.pdbx_seq_one_letter_code
_entity_poly.pdbx_strand_id
1 'polypeptide(L)'
;MAKVKLPTQLRDAAGGNSAVEAGGATVGEVLEALYAQHGELRDRLSDGDGGLRRFVNVYVGGEDIRTRDGYETPVAESDTVILLPAMAGG
;
A
#
# COMPACT_ATOMS: atom_id res chain seq x y z
N MET A 1 7.22 9.77 8.74
CA MET A 1 6.44 9.17 7.66
C MET A 1 6.75 7.69 7.56
N ALA A 2 5.75 6.90 7.23
CA ALA A 2 5.97 5.47 7.05
C ALA A 2 6.59 5.21 5.68
N LYS A 3 7.42 4.17 5.61
CA LYS A 3 7.99 3.74 4.34
C LYS A 3 7.01 2.76 3.69
N VAL A 4 6.74 2.95 2.41
CA VAL A 4 5.88 2.05 1.64
C VAL A 4 6.74 1.35 0.61
N LYS A 5 6.86 0.03 0.71
CA LYS A 5 7.64 -0.76 -0.24
C LYS A 5 6.73 -1.25 -1.35
N LEU A 6 7.20 -1.13 -2.58
CA LEU A 6 6.42 -1.45 -3.76
C LEU A 6 6.98 -2.67 -4.47
N PRO A 7 6.12 -3.58 -4.96
CA PRO A 7 6.59 -4.69 -5.77
C PRO A 7 7.07 -4.18 -7.13
N THR A 8 7.84 -5.01 -7.82
CA THR A 8 8.43 -4.63 -9.11
C THR A 8 7.39 -4.12 -10.10
N GLN A 9 6.20 -4.73 -10.11
CA GLN A 9 5.14 -4.37 -11.04
C GLN A 9 4.58 -2.97 -10.85
N LEU A 10 4.77 -2.39 -9.67
CA LEU A 10 4.22 -1.08 -9.35
C LEU A 10 5.26 0.05 -9.34
N ARG A 11 6.53 -0.28 -9.48
CA ARG A 11 7.59 0.72 -9.35
C ARG A 11 7.55 1.77 -10.44
N ASP A 12 7.18 1.39 -11.64
CA ASP A 12 7.08 2.36 -12.75
C ASP A 12 5.99 3.40 -12.51
N ALA A 13 4.93 3.01 -11.81
CA ALA A 13 3.87 3.95 -11.45
C ALA A 13 4.29 4.90 -10.32
N ALA A 14 5.41 4.61 -9.68
CA ALA A 14 5.95 5.44 -8.60
C ALA A 14 7.30 6.06 -9.00
N GLY A 15 7.46 6.36 -10.27
CA GLY A 15 8.67 7.01 -10.76
C GLY A 15 9.90 6.12 -10.75
N GLY A 16 9.72 4.81 -10.71
CA GLY A 16 10.82 3.86 -10.67
C GLY A 16 11.31 3.54 -9.28
N ASN A 17 10.68 4.10 -8.24
CA ASN A 17 11.11 3.89 -6.86
C ASN A 17 10.65 2.55 -6.32
N SER A 18 11.54 1.86 -5.60
CA SER A 18 11.19 0.61 -4.94
C SER A 18 10.49 0.86 -3.61
N ALA A 19 10.63 2.08 -3.07
CA ALA A 19 9.96 2.48 -1.84
C ALA A 19 9.72 3.97 -1.87
N VAL A 20 8.63 4.40 -1.27
CA VAL A 20 8.30 5.82 -1.12
C VAL A 20 7.85 6.05 0.31
N GLU A 21 7.89 7.30 0.77
CA GLU A 21 7.41 7.66 2.10
C GLU A 21 6.06 8.32 1.98
N ALA A 22 5.16 7.96 2.87
CA ALA A 22 3.83 8.54 2.90
C ALA A 22 3.39 8.69 4.35
N GLY A 23 2.72 9.80 4.66
CA GLY A 23 2.24 10.08 6.01
C GLY A 23 0.85 9.54 6.24
N GLY A 24 0.55 9.24 7.49
CA GLY A 24 -0.78 8.80 7.89
C GLY A 24 -0.70 8.02 9.17
N ALA A 25 -1.80 8.00 9.92
CA ALA A 25 -1.88 7.26 11.16
C ALA A 25 -2.46 5.85 10.97
N THR A 26 -3.07 5.61 9.82
CA THR A 26 -3.64 4.31 9.48
C THR A 26 -3.23 3.94 8.06
N VAL A 27 -3.40 2.65 7.72
CA VAL A 27 -3.10 2.17 6.37
C VAL A 27 -3.89 2.97 5.33
N GLY A 28 -5.18 3.22 5.60
CA GLY A 28 -6.00 3.99 4.67
C GLY A 28 -5.44 5.37 4.40
N GLU A 29 -5.00 6.06 5.45
CA GLU A 29 -4.41 7.39 5.30
C GLU A 29 -3.09 7.34 4.55
N VAL A 30 -2.27 6.33 4.83
CA VAL A 30 -0.99 6.16 4.13
C VAL A 30 -1.22 5.92 2.65
N LEU A 31 -2.20 5.09 2.30
CA LEU A 31 -2.52 4.82 0.90
C LEU A 31 -3.04 6.08 0.20
N GLU A 32 -3.88 6.87 0.87
CA GLU A 32 -4.37 8.12 0.28
C GLU A 32 -3.23 9.10 0.02
N ALA A 33 -2.29 9.20 0.95
CA ALA A 33 -1.12 10.06 0.76
C ALA A 33 -0.25 9.55 -0.39
N LEU A 34 -0.12 8.23 -0.52
CA LEU A 34 0.62 7.62 -1.61
C LEU A 34 -0.02 7.96 -2.96
N TYR A 35 -1.35 7.86 -3.05
CA TYR A 35 -2.07 8.17 -4.29
C TYR A 35 -1.96 9.66 -4.64
N ALA A 36 -1.89 10.53 -3.64
CA ALA A 36 -1.72 11.96 -3.88
C ALA A 36 -0.35 12.26 -4.49
N GLN A 37 0.66 11.45 -4.16
CA GLN A 37 2.00 11.61 -4.73
C GLN A 37 2.12 10.95 -6.10
N HIS A 38 1.47 9.81 -6.26
CA HIS A 38 1.57 9.00 -7.47
C HIS A 38 0.18 8.53 -7.87
N GLY A 39 -0.54 9.38 -8.60
CA GLY A 39 -1.92 9.11 -8.99
C GLY A 39 -2.09 7.83 -9.78
N GLU A 40 -1.08 7.41 -10.53
CA GLU A 40 -1.16 6.18 -11.31
C GLU A 40 -1.27 4.96 -10.40
N LEU A 41 -0.74 5.03 -9.18
CA LEU A 41 -0.86 3.92 -8.24
C LEU A 41 -2.31 3.71 -7.82
N ARG A 42 -3.11 4.76 -7.77
CA ARG A 42 -4.52 4.62 -7.46
C ARG A 42 -5.20 3.72 -8.49
N ASP A 43 -4.91 3.94 -9.77
CA ASP A 43 -5.52 3.15 -10.84
C ASP A 43 -5.08 1.70 -10.79
N ARG A 44 -3.85 1.45 -10.36
CA ARG A 44 -3.32 0.10 -10.32
C ARG A 44 -3.70 -0.67 -9.07
N LEU A 45 -3.89 0.04 -7.96
CA LEU A 45 -4.17 -0.60 -6.67
C LEU A 45 -5.63 -0.58 -6.29
N SER A 46 -6.38 0.42 -6.72
CA SER A 46 -7.78 0.56 -6.36
C SER A 46 -8.67 -0.21 -7.34
N ASP A 47 -9.76 -0.78 -6.83
CA ASP A 47 -10.72 -1.49 -7.67
C ASP A 47 -11.81 -0.59 -8.22
N GLY A 48 -11.71 0.72 -7.99
CA GLY A 48 -12.71 1.68 -8.46
C GLY A 48 -13.74 2.05 -7.41
N ASP A 49 -13.87 1.25 -6.37
CA ASP A 49 -14.80 1.53 -5.27
C ASP A 49 -14.10 2.06 -4.04
N GLY A 50 -12.83 2.44 -4.19
CA GLY A 50 -12.04 2.93 -3.08
C GLY A 50 -11.30 1.86 -2.31
N GLY A 51 -11.59 0.59 -2.59
CA GLY A 51 -10.88 -0.53 -1.96
C GLY A 51 -9.72 -1.01 -2.79
N LEU A 52 -8.87 -1.83 -2.19
CA LEU A 52 -7.75 -2.44 -2.90
C LEU A 52 -8.24 -3.58 -3.77
N ARG A 53 -7.54 -3.77 -4.88
CA ARG A 53 -7.82 -4.90 -5.74
C ARG A 53 -7.51 -6.21 -5.01
N ARG A 54 -8.23 -7.28 -5.36
CA ARG A 54 -8.09 -8.57 -4.67
C ARG A 54 -6.70 -9.16 -4.75
N PHE A 55 -5.95 -8.84 -5.79
CA PHE A 55 -4.62 -9.39 -5.98
C PHE A 55 -3.53 -8.53 -5.35
N VAL A 56 -3.90 -7.61 -4.47
CA VAL A 56 -2.92 -6.81 -3.74
C VAL A 56 -3.05 -7.11 -2.25
N ASN A 57 -1.94 -7.49 -1.65
CA ASN A 57 -1.87 -7.69 -0.20
C ASN A 57 -1.08 -6.55 0.41
N VAL A 58 -1.50 -6.11 1.59
CA VAL A 58 -0.83 -5.04 2.33
C VAL A 58 -0.40 -5.59 3.68
N TYR A 59 0.87 -5.38 4.01
CA TYR A 59 1.44 -5.82 5.29
C TYR A 59 1.97 -4.63 6.06
N VAL A 60 1.74 -4.63 7.36
CA VAL A 60 2.29 -3.63 8.28
C VAL A 60 2.98 -4.38 9.40
N GLY A 61 4.27 -4.11 9.60
CA GLY A 61 5.02 -4.79 10.63
C GLY A 61 5.08 -6.30 10.45
N GLY A 62 4.99 -6.76 9.21
CA GLY A 62 5.02 -8.18 8.89
C GLY A 62 3.68 -8.88 8.97
N GLU A 63 2.60 -8.17 9.26
CA GLU A 63 1.26 -8.74 9.36
C GLU A 63 0.35 -8.24 8.26
N ASP A 64 -0.41 -9.16 7.66
CA ASP A 64 -1.42 -8.80 6.67
C ASP A 64 -2.52 -7.99 7.36
N ILE A 65 -2.89 -6.86 6.79
CA ILE A 65 -3.89 -5.98 7.42
C ILE A 65 -5.26 -6.64 7.53
N ARG A 66 -5.55 -7.66 6.74
CA ARG A 66 -6.82 -8.39 6.82
C ARG A 66 -6.94 -9.20 8.10
N THR A 67 -5.80 -9.51 8.73
CA THR A 67 -5.80 -10.20 10.02
C THR A 67 -5.77 -9.19 11.18
N ARG A 68 -5.80 -7.92 10.86
CA ARG A 68 -5.83 -6.84 11.84
C ARG A 68 -7.10 -6.00 11.60
N ASP A 69 -6.96 -4.70 11.47
CA ASP A 69 -8.10 -3.79 11.34
C ASP A 69 -8.31 -3.28 9.92
N GLY A 70 -7.76 -3.98 8.92
CA GLY A 70 -7.89 -3.54 7.53
C GLY A 70 -7.32 -2.15 7.34
N TYR A 71 -8.06 -1.28 6.68
CA TYR A 71 -7.59 0.09 6.45
C TYR A 71 -7.46 0.92 7.72
N GLU A 72 -8.09 0.50 8.80
CA GLU A 72 -7.97 1.17 10.10
C GLU A 72 -6.74 0.72 10.89
N THR A 73 -5.97 -0.22 10.36
CA THR A 73 -4.76 -0.71 11.03
C THR A 73 -3.82 0.47 11.30
N PRO A 74 -3.40 0.66 12.56
CA PRO A 74 -2.49 1.78 12.89
C PRO A 74 -1.14 1.61 12.25
N VAL A 75 -0.55 2.72 11.81
CA VAL A 75 0.78 2.75 11.23
C VAL A 75 1.60 3.80 11.98
N ALA A 76 2.71 3.37 12.58
CA ALA A 76 3.62 4.29 13.24
C ALA A 76 4.63 4.82 12.21
N GLU A 77 5.28 5.94 12.52
CA GLU A 77 6.25 6.54 11.62
C GLU A 77 7.41 5.60 11.28
N SER A 78 7.76 4.73 12.21
CA SER A 78 8.85 3.77 12.01
C SER A 78 8.40 2.50 11.32
N ASP A 79 7.11 2.34 11.08
CA ASP A 79 6.59 1.12 10.44
C ASP A 79 6.87 1.13 8.94
N THR A 80 6.96 -0.06 8.38
CA THR A 80 7.06 -0.24 6.94
C THR A 80 5.78 -0.89 6.46
N VAL A 81 5.17 -0.27 5.44
CA VAL A 81 4.00 -0.82 4.77
C VAL A 81 4.50 -1.51 3.50
N ILE A 82 4.18 -2.77 3.34
CA ILE A 82 4.63 -3.54 2.17
C ILE A 82 3.43 -3.89 1.31
N LEU A 83 3.50 -3.52 0.05
CA LEU A 83 2.48 -3.88 -0.93
C LEU A 83 3.02 -5.06 -1.73
N LEU A 84 2.29 -6.16 -1.74
CA LEU A 84 2.69 -7.36 -2.46
C LEU A 84 1.55 -7.80 -3.37
N PRO A 85 1.87 -8.26 -4.59
CA PRO A 85 0.83 -8.86 -5.43
C PRO A 85 0.45 -10.21 -4.85
N ALA A 86 -0.85 -10.48 -4.81
CA ALA A 86 -1.32 -11.81 -4.49
C ALA A 86 -1.15 -12.65 -5.76
N MET A 87 -0.46 -13.76 -5.66
CA MET A 87 -0.25 -14.61 -6.81
C MET A 87 -1.55 -15.27 -7.21
N ALA A 88 -1.93 -15.12 -8.47
CA ALA A 88 -3.12 -15.75 -8.98
C ALA A 88 -2.97 -17.27 -8.90
N GLY A 89 -3.96 -17.92 -8.33
CA GLY A 89 -3.93 -19.36 -8.20
C GLY A 89 -3.05 -19.88 -7.09
N GLY A 90 -2.51 -19.01 -6.32
CA GLY A 90 -1.68 -19.45 -5.20
C GLY A 90 -1.31 -18.35 -4.33
#